data_f582fa82e52e5e4eb64280775de537da
#
_entry.id   f582fa82e52e5e4eb64280775de537da
#
_cell.length_a   1.000
_cell.length_b   1.000
_cell.length_c   1.000
_cell.angle_alpha   90.00
_cell.angle_beta   90.00
_cell.angle_gamma   90.00
#
_symmetry.space_group_name_H-M   'P 1'
#
loop_
_entity.id
_entity.type
_entity.pdbx_description
1 polymer ?
#
loop_
_entity_poly.entity_id
_entity_poly.type
_entity_poly.pdbx_seq_one_letter_code
_entity_poly.pdbx_strand_id
1 'polypeptide(L)'
;MCSSDLVYFGLSLGLIALTIKFFQEIFHILPHIFSVSESDMILTLLSLVDMTLVGGLLVMVMFSGYENFVSQLDINEGKEKLSWLGKMDATSLKNKVAASIVAISSIHLLRVFMDAKNVPDNKLMWYVIIHLTFVLSAFVMGYLDRLTKVKH
;
A
#
# COMPACT_ATOMS: atom_id res chain seq x y z
N MET A 1 -3.19 -13.60 21.59
CA MET A 1 -3.51 -14.30 20.36
C MET A 1 -4.88 -13.93 19.78
N CYS A 2 -5.92 -13.93 20.61
CA CYS A 2 -7.26 -13.55 20.12
C CYS A 2 -7.31 -12.14 19.56
N SER A 3 -6.60 -11.20 20.15
CA SER A 3 -6.57 -9.82 19.68
C SER A 3 -5.92 -9.70 18.31
N SER A 4 -4.86 -10.49 18.06
CA SER A 4 -4.19 -10.50 16.76
C SER A 4 -5.11 -11.05 15.67
N ASP A 5 -5.83 -12.13 15.98
CA ASP A 5 -6.76 -12.73 15.03
C ASP A 5 -7.89 -11.76 14.67
N LEU A 6 -8.38 -11.00 15.65
CA LEU A 6 -9.41 -10.00 15.42
C LEU A 6 -8.91 -8.88 14.52
N VAL A 7 -7.65 -8.46 14.73
CA VAL A 7 -7.05 -7.41 13.89
C VAL A 7 -6.93 -7.88 12.44
N TYR A 8 -6.42 -9.09 12.23
CA TYR A 8 -6.30 -9.63 10.87
C TYR A 8 -7.64 -9.87 10.22
N PHE A 9 -8.64 -10.29 11.00
CA PHE A 9 -10.01 -10.40 10.51
C PHE A 9 -10.53 -9.03 10.07
N GLY A 10 -10.26 -8.00 10.87
CA GLY A 10 -10.64 -6.63 10.52
C GLY A 10 -9.96 -6.15 9.24
N LEU A 11 -8.68 -6.47 9.08
CA LEU A 11 -7.95 -6.12 7.85
C LEU A 11 -8.53 -6.83 6.64
N SER A 12 -8.94 -8.09 6.80
CA SER A 12 -9.60 -8.83 5.72
C SER A 12 -10.90 -8.16 5.31
N LEU A 13 -11.70 -7.73 6.28
CA LEU A 13 -12.93 -7.00 6.01
C LEU A 13 -12.64 -5.67 5.31
N GLY A 14 -11.58 -4.98 5.73
CA GLY A 14 -11.15 -3.75 5.08
C GLY A 14 -10.76 -3.98 3.63
N LEU A 15 -10.06 -5.07 3.36
CA LEU A 15 -9.66 -5.42 1.99
C LEU A 15 -10.88 -5.73 1.12
N ILE A 16 -11.86 -6.44 1.68
CA ILE A 16 -13.12 -6.73 0.96
C ILE A 16 -13.85 -5.41 0.67
N ALA A 17 -13.93 -4.51 1.65
CA ALA A 17 -14.57 -3.22 1.47
C ALA A 17 -13.87 -2.40 0.39
N LEU A 18 -12.55 -2.42 0.38
CA LEU A 18 -11.75 -1.72 -0.63
C LEU A 18 -12.01 -2.29 -2.02
N THR A 19 -12.10 -3.62 -2.12
CA THR A 19 -12.39 -4.30 -3.39
C THR A 19 -13.76 -3.90 -3.91
N ILE A 20 -14.75 -3.83 -3.02
CA ILE A 20 -16.10 -3.39 -3.40
C ILE A 20 -16.06 -1.96 -3.92
N LYS A 21 -15.35 -1.07 -3.24
CA LYS A 21 -15.21 0.32 -3.69
C LYS A 21 -14.52 0.41 -5.04
N PHE A 22 -13.50 -0.42 -5.26
CA PHE A 22 -12.76 -0.47 -6.51
C PHE A 22 -13.69 -0.79 -7.68
N PHE A 23 -14.48 -1.84 -7.56
CA PHE A 23 -15.43 -2.23 -8.59
C PHE A 23 -16.57 -1.22 -8.74
N GLN A 24 -16.98 -0.61 -7.65
CA GLN A 24 -18.00 0.43 -7.68
C GLN A 24 -17.55 1.62 -8.53
N GLU A 25 -16.28 2.03 -8.39
CA GLU A 25 -15.70 3.10 -9.20
C GLU A 25 -15.67 2.72 -10.67
N ILE A 26 -15.28 1.48 -10.99
CA ILE A 26 -15.24 1.00 -12.37
C ILE A 26 -16.65 1.04 -12.97
N PHE A 27 -17.63 0.50 -12.26
CA PHE A 27 -19.01 0.48 -12.79
C PHE A 27 -19.63 1.85 -12.87
N HIS A 28 -19.14 2.80 -12.07
CA HIS A 28 -19.62 4.18 -12.14
C HIS A 28 -19.10 4.88 -13.40
N ILE A 29 -17.86 4.63 -13.79
CA ILE A 29 -17.23 5.32 -14.92
C ILE A 29 -17.56 4.68 -16.27
N LEU A 30 -17.80 3.36 -16.31
CA LEU A 30 -18.03 2.65 -17.58
C LEU A 30 -19.18 3.22 -18.41
N PRO A 31 -20.36 3.53 -17.82
CA PRO A 31 -21.45 4.09 -18.61
C PRO A 31 -21.15 5.48 -19.17
N HIS A 32 -20.21 6.19 -18.58
CA HIS A 32 -19.88 7.56 -18.96
C HIS A 32 -18.55 7.67 -19.69
N ILE A 33 -18.03 6.55 -20.19
CA ILE A 33 -16.66 6.48 -20.72
C ILE A 33 -16.48 7.43 -21.91
N PHE A 34 -17.54 7.65 -22.71
CA PHE A 34 -17.45 8.52 -23.88
C PHE A 34 -17.79 9.97 -23.56
N SER A 35 -18.40 10.24 -22.42
CA SER A 35 -18.82 11.59 -22.03
C SER A 35 -17.87 12.24 -21.03
N VAL A 36 -17.02 11.46 -20.37
CA VAL A 36 -16.09 11.96 -19.36
C VAL A 36 -14.90 12.62 -20.04
N SER A 37 -14.45 13.75 -19.48
CA SER A 37 -13.26 14.43 -20.00
C SER A 37 -12.00 13.58 -19.74
N GLU A 38 -10.96 13.85 -20.54
CA GLU A 38 -9.67 13.15 -20.37
C GLU A 38 -9.11 13.34 -18.97
N SER A 39 -9.19 14.55 -18.41
CA SER A 39 -8.71 14.85 -17.08
C SER A 39 -9.43 14.03 -16.02
N ASP A 40 -10.75 13.94 -16.12
CA ASP A 40 -11.57 13.18 -15.17
C ASP A 40 -11.28 11.68 -15.28
N MET A 41 -11.05 11.19 -16.49
CA MET A 41 -10.68 9.79 -16.70
C MET A 41 -9.34 9.47 -16.04
N ILE A 42 -8.35 10.35 -16.22
CA ILE A 42 -7.04 10.18 -15.60
C ILE A 42 -7.15 10.18 -14.08
N LEU A 43 -7.94 11.10 -13.51
CA LEU A 43 -8.15 11.15 -12.07
C LEU A 43 -8.78 9.85 -11.55
N THR A 44 -9.75 9.32 -12.28
CA THR A 44 -10.38 8.06 -11.89
C THR A 44 -9.38 6.90 -11.93
N LEU A 45 -8.58 6.84 -12.99
CA LEU A 45 -7.57 5.78 -13.11
C LEU A 45 -6.52 5.88 -12.00
N LEU A 46 -6.11 7.09 -11.65
CA LEU A 46 -5.18 7.31 -10.55
C LEU A 46 -5.79 6.87 -9.22
N SER A 47 -7.10 7.11 -9.05
CA SER A 47 -7.81 6.64 -7.87
C SER A 47 -7.80 5.12 -7.79
N LEU A 48 -8.02 4.45 -8.92
CA LEU A 48 -7.99 2.98 -8.98
C LEU A 48 -6.59 2.44 -8.65
N VAL A 49 -5.56 3.09 -9.19
CA VAL A 49 -4.18 2.70 -8.89
C VAL A 49 -3.88 2.89 -7.40
N ASP A 50 -4.34 3.99 -6.82
CA ASP A 50 -4.16 4.26 -5.39
C ASP A 50 -4.80 3.15 -4.55
N MET A 51 -6.04 2.76 -4.88
CA MET A 51 -6.71 1.66 -4.19
C MET A 51 -5.95 0.35 -4.32
N THR A 52 -5.39 0.09 -5.50
CA THR A 52 -4.59 -1.11 -5.76
C THR A 52 -3.34 -1.14 -4.89
N LEU A 53 -2.66 0.00 -4.75
CA LEU A 53 -1.47 0.09 -3.92
C LEU A 53 -1.80 -0.11 -2.45
N VAL A 54 -2.89 0.50 -1.97
CA VAL A 54 -3.33 0.31 -0.59
C VAL A 54 -3.72 -1.14 -0.34
N GLY A 55 -4.42 -1.76 -1.29
CA GLY A 55 -4.79 -3.17 -1.21
C GLY A 55 -3.58 -4.08 -1.13
N GLY A 56 -2.57 -3.78 -1.95
CA GLY A 56 -1.31 -4.53 -1.92
C GLY A 56 -0.60 -4.40 -0.59
N LEU A 57 -0.62 -3.20 -0.01
CA LEU A 57 -0.04 -2.98 1.31
C LEU A 57 -0.76 -3.81 2.38
N LEU A 58 -2.09 -3.81 2.34
CA LEU A 58 -2.89 -4.61 3.27
C LEU A 58 -2.57 -6.09 3.16
N VAL A 59 -2.47 -6.58 1.92
CA VAL A 59 -2.14 -7.99 1.67
C VAL A 59 -0.76 -8.33 2.22
N MET A 60 0.22 -7.46 2.02
CA MET A 60 1.57 -7.69 2.55
C MET A 60 1.57 -7.80 4.07
N VAL A 61 0.83 -6.91 4.74
CA VAL A 61 0.73 -6.94 6.20
C VAL A 61 0.03 -8.21 6.68
N MET A 62 -1.04 -8.60 5.99
CA MET A 62 -1.80 -9.81 6.33
C MET A 62 -0.95 -11.06 6.16
N PHE A 63 -0.19 -11.16 5.06
CA PHE A 63 0.67 -12.31 4.84
C PHE A 63 1.77 -12.40 5.88
N SER A 64 2.32 -11.27 6.30
CA SER A 64 3.34 -11.26 7.35
C SER A 64 2.80 -11.84 8.65
N GLY A 65 1.60 -11.43 9.02
CA GLY A 65 0.95 -11.94 10.22
C GLY A 65 0.60 -13.42 10.10
N TYR A 66 0.09 -13.81 8.94
CA TYR A 66 -0.24 -15.21 8.67
C TYR A 66 1.00 -16.10 8.73
N GLU A 67 2.09 -15.64 8.14
CA GLU A 67 3.35 -16.39 8.15
C GLU A 67 3.86 -16.60 9.56
N ASN A 68 3.82 -15.56 10.40
CA ASN A 68 4.24 -15.69 11.79
C ASN A 68 3.37 -16.69 12.54
N PHE A 69 2.07 -16.66 12.30
CA PHE A 69 1.14 -17.58 12.95
C PHE A 69 1.37 -19.02 12.50
N VAL A 70 1.49 -19.23 11.20
CA VAL A 70 1.66 -20.59 10.64
C VAL A 70 3.00 -21.18 11.01
N SER A 71 4.05 -20.38 11.05
CA SER A 71 5.39 -20.88 11.41
C SER A 71 5.44 -21.36 12.87
N GLN A 72 4.62 -20.81 13.74
CA GLN A 72 4.53 -21.27 15.12
C GLN A 72 3.74 -22.57 15.26
N LEU A 73 2.77 -22.78 14.39
CA LEU A 73 1.89 -23.94 14.49
C LEU A 73 2.41 -25.16 13.73
N ASP A 74 3.06 -24.96 12.61
CA ASP A 74 3.39 -26.06 11.71
C ASP A 74 4.74 -25.80 11.02
N ILE A 75 5.80 -26.10 11.75
CA ILE A 75 7.17 -25.86 11.31
C ILE A 75 7.57 -26.80 10.17
N ASN A 76 7.05 -28.04 10.16
CA ASN A 76 7.53 -29.07 9.26
C ASN A 76 6.83 -29.11 7.90
N GLU A 77 5.53 -28.86 7.86
CA GLU A 77 4.78 -28.94 6.61
C GLU A 77 4.74 -27.63 5.83
N GLY A 78 4.87 -26.51 6.54
CA GLY A 78 4.78 -25.20 5.93
C GLY A 78 6.05 -24.70 5.25
N LYS A 79 7.20 -25.33 5.55
CA LYS A 79 8.50 -24.82 5.06
C LYS A 79 8.61 -24.83 3.54
N GLU A 80 8.13 -25.86 2.88
CA GLU A 80 8.26 -25.97 1.43
C GLU A 80 7.26 -25.10 0.71
N LYS A 81 6.01 -25.05 1.19
CA LYS A 81 4.95 -24.27 0.55
C LYS A 81 5.14 -22.77 0.75
N LEU A 82 5.74 -22.38 1.88
CA LEU A 82 5.91 -20.97 2.24
C LEU A 82 7.35 -20.48 2.02
N SER A 83 8.18 -21.24 1.33
CA SER A 83 9.57 -20.84 1.10
C SER A 83 9.66 -19.55 0.31
N TRP A 84 8.77 -19.33 -0.63
CA TRP A 84 8.74 -18.08 -1.39
C TRP A 84 8.09 -16.94 -0.59
N LEU A 85 7.16 -17.26 0.30
CA LEU A 85 6.59 -16.30 1.24
C LEU A 85 7.55 -16.02 2.40
N GLY A 86 8.34 -17.02 2.78
CA GLY A 86 9.32 -16.89 3.86
C GLY A 86 10.44 -15.91 3.57
N LYS A 87 10.57 -15.48 2.31
CA LYS A 87 11.50 -14.42 1.94
C LYS A 87 11.04 -13.06 2.45
N MET A 88 9.79 -12.97 2.91
CA MET A 88 9.25 -11.77 3.52
C MET A 88 9.54 -11.77 5.03
N ASP A 89 10.79 -11.65 5.40
CA ASP A 89 11.12 -11.46 6.82
C ASP A 89 10.72 -10.04 7.26
N ALA A 90 10.87 -9.77 8.56
CA ALA A 90 10.45 -8.47 9.11
C ALA A 90 11.15 -7.31 8.42
N THR A 91 12.43 -7.46 8.09
CA THR A 91 13.21 -6.42 7.42
C THR A 91 12.69 -6.19 6.01
N SER A 92 12.45 -7.26 5.27
CA SER A 92 11.93 -7.18 3.90
C SER A 92 10.54 -6.55 3.89
N LEU A 93 9.69 -6.91 4.87
CA LEU A 93 8.37 -6.32 4.99
C LEU A 93 8.44 -4.83 5.26
N LYS A 94 9.34 -4.40 6.15
CA LYS A 94 9.51 -2.98 6.46
C LYS A 94 9.86 -2.18 5.20
N ASN A 95 10.77 -2.71 4.39
CA ASN A 95 11.17 -2.04 3.16
C ASN A 95 10.04 -1.99 2.14
N LYS A 96 9.27 -3.07 2.03
CA LYS A 96 8.12 -3.10 1.13
C LYS A 96 7.02 -2.15 1.58
N VAL A 97 6.76 -2.08 2.88
CA VAL A 97 5.79 -1.13 3.43
C VAL A 97 6.24 0.30 3.18
N ALA A 98 7.52 0.60 3.44
CA ALA A 98 8.06 1.95 3.21
C ALA A 98 7.94 2.33 1.74
N ALA A 99 8.31 1.42 0.82
CA ALA A 99 8.19 1.67 -0.61
C ALA A 99 6.73 1.87 -1.02
N SER A 100 5.82 1.10 -0.45
CA SER A 100 4.39 1.24 -0.74
C SER A 100 3.85 2.59 -0.28
N ILE A 101 4.26 3.06 0.89
CA ILE A 101 3.85 4.36 1.41
C ILE A 101 4.33 5.47 0.49
N VAL A 102 5.58 5.40 0.01
CA VAL A 102 6.10 6.37 -0.95
C VAL A 102 5.30 6.32 -2.24
N ALA A 103 5.00 5.14 -2.75
CA ALA A 103 4.21 4.97 -3.98
C ALA A 103 2.80 5.53 -3.81
N ILE A 104 2.14 5.23 -2.72
CA ILE A 104 0.79 5.73 -2.42
C ILE A 104 0.81 7.26 -2.33
N SER A 105 1.80 7.79 -1.61
CA SER A 105 1.97 9.23 -1.47
C SER A 105 2.24 9.90 -2.81
N SER A 106 3.04 9.26 -3.68
CA SER A 106 3.33 9.78 -5.01
C SER A 106 2.07 9.86 -5.88
N ILE A 107 1.25 8.80 -5.85
CA ILE A 107 0.00 8.78 -6.64
C ILE A 107 -0.96 9.83 -6.10
N HIS A 108 -1.07 9.96 -4.79
CA HIS A 108 -1.93 10.98 -4.19
C HIS A 108 -1.47 12.38 -4.59
N LEU A 109 -0.17 12.63 -4.56
CA LEU A 109 0.38 13.93 -4.96
C LEU A 109 0.12 14.20 -6.44
N LEU A 110 0.22 13.17 -7.28
CA LEU A 110 -0.09 13.30 -8.69
C LEU A 110 -1.56 13.64 -8.91
N ARG A 111 -2.46 13.02 -8.16
CA ARG A 111 -3.89 13.35 -8.21
C ARG A 111 -4.14 14.80 -7.81
N VAL A 112 -3.47 15.25 -6.75
CA VAL A 112 -3.56 16.64 -6.29
C VAL A 112 -3.05 17.59 -7.36
N PHE A 113 -1.96 17.22 -8.03
CA PHE A 113 -1.39 18.01 -9.12
C PHE A 113 -2.38 18.15 -10.28
N MET A 114 -3.05 17.06 -10.64
CA MET A 114 -4.05 17.09 -11.71
C MET A 114 -5.26 17.97 -11.36
N ASP A 115 -5.54 18.09 -10.06
CA ASP A 115 -6.67 18.88 -9.54
C ASP A 115 -6.19 20.17 -8.87
N ALA A 116 -5.01 20.67 -9.24
CA ALA A 116 -4.37 21.80 -8.55
C ALA A 116 -5.21 23.07 -8.56
N LYS A 117 -6.09 23.22 -9.55
CA LYS A 117 -6.95 24.40 -9.66
C LYS A 117 -7.89 24.54 -8.46
N ASN A 118 -8.28 23.43 -7.85
CA ASN A 118 -9.24 23.40 -6.76
C ASN A 118 -8.57 23.29 -5.38
N VAL A 119 -7.24 23.24 -5.32
CA VAL A 119 -6.51 23.05 -4.07
C VAL A 119 -5.76 24.33 -3.72
N PRO A 120 -5.92 24.86 -2.49
CA PRO A 120 -5.17 26.05 -2.06
C PRO A 120 -3.65 25.81 -2.05
N ASP A 121 -2.89 26.89 -2.29
CA ASP A 121 -1.42 26.82 -2.38
C ASP A 121 -0.79 26.28 -1.09
N ASN A 122 -1.33 26.68 0.07
CA ASN A 122 -0.76 26.23 1.34
C ASN A 122 -0.95 24.71 1.53
N LYS A 123 -2.07 24.16 1.06
CA LYS A 123 -2.29 22.71 1.12
C LYS A 123 -1.34 21.97 0.17
N LEU A 124 -1.11 22.53 -1.02
CA LEU A 124 -0.16 21.94 -1.97
C LEU A 124 1.23 21.86 -1.34
N MET A 125 1.65 22.93 -0.68
CA MET A 125 2.94 22.93 0.00
C MET A 125 3.02 21.85 1.07
N TRP A 126 1.98 21.71 1.89
CA TRP A 126 1.96 20.68 2.93
C TRP A 126 1.96 19.28 2.36
N TYR A 127 1.23 19.04 1.25
CA TYR A 127 1.24 17.73 0.60
C TYR A 127 2.62 17.36 0.11
N VAL A 128 3.35 18.31 -0.48
CA VAL A 128 4.72 18.10 -0.93
C VAL A 128 5.64 17.81 0.25
N ILE A 129 5.50 18.55 1.33
CA ILE A 129 6.32 18.37 2.54
C ILE A 129 6.08 16.98 3.12
N ILE A 130 4.83 16.55 3.22
CA ILE A 130 4.48 15.22 3.74
C ILE A 130 5.09 14.14 2.85
N HIS A 131 4.96 14.27 1.53
CA HIS A 131 5.53 13.30 0.60
C HIS A 131 7.05 13.21 0.74
N LEU A 132 7.73 14.36 0.80
CA LEU A 132 9.17 14.38 0.97
C LEU A 132 9.59 13.75 2.29
N THR A 133 8.79 13.93 3.34
CA THR A 133 9.04 13.30 4.64
C THR A 133 8.99 11.78 4.51
N PHE A 134 7.99 11.25 3.79
CA PHE A 134 7.89 9.81 3.55
C PHE A 134 9.07 9.28 2.74
N VAL A 135 9.46 10.01 1.69
CA VAL A 135 10.61 9.63 0.87
C VAL A 135 11.89 9.59 1.70
N LEU A 136 12.09 10.61 2.53
CA LEU A 136 13.26 10.69 3.40
C LEU A 136 13.27 9.54 4.42
N SER A 137 12.12 9.26 5.02
CA SER A 137 11.99 8.17 5.98
C SER A 137 12.33 6.82 5.33
N ALA A 138 11.79 6.58 4.13
CA ALA A 138 12.05 5.33 3.41
C ALA A 138 13.53 5.22 3.04
N PHE A 139 14.15 6.31 2.63
CA PHE A 139 15.58 6.34 2.31
C PHE A 139 16.41 6.02 3.54
N VAL A 140 16.10 6.63 4.69
CA VAL A 140 16.84 6.39 5.93
C VAL A 140 16.68 4.93 6.36
N MET A 141 15.46 4.38 6.27
CA MET A 141 15.24 2.98 6.62
C MET A 141 16.05 2.04 5.74
N GLY A 142 16.03 2.29 4.43
CA GLY A 142 16.80 1.49 3.48
C GLY A 142 18.31 1.59 3.73
N TYR A 143 18.77 2.78 4.05
CA TYR A 143 20.19 2.99 4.36
C TYR A 143 20.59 2.27 5.63
N LEU A 144 19.76 2.31 6.68
CA LEU A 144 20.03 1.61 7.93
C LEU A 144 20.08 0.10 7.72
N ASP A 145 19.17 -0.44 6.90
CA ASP A 145 19.17 -1.86 6.59
C ASP A 145 20.46 -2.25 5.86
N ARG A 146 20.89 -1.41 4.94
CA ARG A 146 22.12 -1.66 4.20
C ARG A 146 23.32 -1.68 5.12
N LEU A 147 23.37 -0.76 6.08
CA LEU A 147 24.46 -0.71 7.06
C LEU A 147 24.49 -1.96 7.95
N THR A 148 23.30 -2.41 8.40
CA THR A 148 23.23 -3.61 9.24
C THR A 148 23.59 -4.86 8.47
N LYS A 149 23.25 -4.95 7.19
CA LYS A 149 23.66 -6.10 6.37
C LYS A 149 25.15 -6.16 6.13
N VAL A 150 25.80 -5.01 5.98
CA VAL A 150 27.26 -4.95 5.74
C VAL A 150 28.01 -5.39 6.98
N LYS A 151 27.47 -5.18 8.20
CA LYS A 151 28.11 -5.60 9.44
C LYS A 151 28.03 -7.10 9.71
N HIS A 152 27.19 -7.81 8.97
CA HIS A 152 27.06 -9.25 9.08
C HIS A 152 27.75 -9.95 7.90
#